data_0a8cc5e31fef8af845e300abe9b42b32
#
_entry.id   0a8cc5e31fef8af845e300abe9b42b32
#
_cell.length_a   1.000
_cell.length_b   1.000
_cell.length_c   1.000
_cell.angle_alpha   90.00
_cell.angle_beta   90.00
_cell.angle_gamma   90.00
#
_symmetry.space_group_name_H-M   'P 1'
#
loop_
_entity.id
_entity.type
_entity.pdbx_description
1 polymer ?
#
loop_
_entity_poly.entity_id
_entity_poly.type
_entity_poly.pdbx_seq_one_letter_code
_entity_poly.pdbx_strand_id
1 'polypeptide(L)'
;MTTPALWIAKTGLDAQQTRMSVISNNLANVNTTGFKQDRAVFEDLIYQNYRQVGSANTQQNEVPTGLNIGTGVKVVATEKNHTQGNLVTTNNALDMAINGRGFFQVLQPDGSVAYTRDGSFSMNSSGQVVTANGLALQPAITIPQGAQSISVGSDGTVSVQLAGQAQPTQVGTINLADFVNPAGLQPVGDNLFLESGSSGAAQTSTPGLNGVGALQQGMLESSNVNVVEQLVSMIETQRAYEMNSKAISTTSSMLQTLNQNV
;
A
#
# COMPACT_ATOMS: atom_id res chain seq x y z
N MET A 1 -38.14 -11.02 11.74
CA MET A 1 -37.79 -10.10 10.63
C MET A 1 -36.62 -9.23 11.08
N THR A 2 -35.48 -9.33 10.42
CA THR A 2 -34.34 -8.42 10.70
C THR A 2 -34.73 -7.03 10.18
N THR A 3 -34.79 -6.04 11.05
CA THR A 3 -35.08 -4.67 10.64
C THR A 3 -33.97 -4.16 9.74
N PRO A 4 -34.27 -3.46 8.61
CA PRO A 4 -33.25 -2.91 7.72
C PRO A 4 -32.19 -2.06 8.43
N ALA A 5 -32.61 -1.35 9.49
CA ALA A 5 -31.71 -0.54 10.31
C ALA A 5 -30.59 -1.34 11.01
N LEU A 6 -30.90 -2.55 11.50
CA LEU A 6 -29.88 -3.44 12.11
C LEU A 6 -28.86 -3.93 11.08
N TRP A 7 -29.32 -4.23 9.86
CA TRP A 7 -28.45 -4.66 8.78
C TRP A 7 -27.49 -3.53 8.33
N ILE A 8 -28.02 -2.32 8.14
CA ILE A 8 -27.24 -1.13 7.79
C ILE A 8 -26.18 -0.85 8.86
N ALA A 9 -26.59 -0.87 10.14
CA ALA A 9 -25.66 -0.63 11.23
C ALA A 9 -24.59 -1.73 11.35
N LYS A 10 -24.94 -3.01 11.07
CA LYS A 10 -23.97 -4.12 11.00
C LYS A 10 -22.95 -3.91 9.90
N THR A 11 -23.38 -3.61 8.67
CA THR A 11 -22.44 -3.37 7.55
C THR A 11 -21.55 -2.16 7.84
N GLY A 12 -22.07 -1.12 8.51
CA GLY A 12 -21.29 -0.01 9.00
C GLY A 12 -20.22 -0.40 10.02
N LEU A 13 -20.55 -1.30 10.97
CA LEU A 13 -19.57 -1.81 11.93
C LEU A 13 -18.46 -2.62 11.24
N ASP A 14 -18.81 -3.52 10.33
CA ASP A 14 -17.85 -4.33 9.58
C ASP A 14 -16.90 -3.44 8.76
N ALA A 15 -17.42 -2.37 8.15
CA ALA A 15 -16.65 -1.39 7.42
C ALA A 15 -15.68 -0.62 8.33
N GLN A 16 -16.15 -0.13 9.50
CA GLN A 16 -15.30 0.58 10.45
C GLN A 16 -14.23 -0.34 11.08
N GLN A 17 -14.54 -1.61 11.30
CA GLN A 17 -13.58 -2.59 11.77
C GLN A 17 -12.46 -2.82 10.75
N THR A 18 -12.80 -2.94 9.47
CA THR A 18 -11.80 -3.06 8.40
C THR A 18 -10.94 -1.81 8.30
N ARG A 19 -11.54 -0.61 8.36
CA ARG A 19 -10.81 0.67 8.37
C ARG A 19 -9.86 0.75 9.57
N MET A 20 -10.30 0.32 10.76
CA MET A 20 -9.47 0.27 11.96
C MET A 20 -8.24 -0.64 11.78
N SER A 21 -8.45 -1.81 11.17
CA SER A 21 -7.36 -2.77 10.89
C SER A 21 -6.33 -2.18 9.93
N VAL A 22 -6.77 -1.49 8.87
CA VAL A 22 -5.90 -0.81 7.91
C VAL A 22 -5.10 0.31 8.58
N ILE A 23 -5.75 1.17 9.37
CA ILE A 23 -5.08 2.26 10.10
C ILE A 23 -4.06 1.68 11.10
N SER A 24 -4.40 0.62 11.81
CA SER A 24 -3.50 -0.03 12.76
C SER A 24 -2.28 -0.63 12.06
N ASN A 25 -2.47 -1.25 10.88
CA ASN A 25 -1.37 -1.76 10.06
C ASN A 25 -0.46 -0.62 9.57
N ASN A 26 -1.02 0.48 9.09
CA ASN A 26 -0.27 1.66 8.67
C ASN A 26 0.56 2.22 9.84
N LEU A 27 -0.05 2.35 11.02
CA LEU A 27 0.63 2.89 12.21
C LEU A 27 1.76 1.97 12.70
N ALA A 28 1.53 0.64 12.68
CA ALA A 28 2.55 -0.33 13.04
C ALA A 28 3.78 -0.27 12.11
N ASN A 29 3.57 0.07 10.83
CA ASN A 29 4.61 0.12 9.81
C ASN A 29 5.13 1.53 9.51
N VAL A 30 4.90 2.50 10.40
CA VAL A 30 5.37 3.88 10.18
C VAL A 30 6.90 4.00 10.14
N ASN A 31 7.62 3.14 10.87
CA ASN A 31 9.09 3.11 10.90
C ASN A 31 9.69 2.06 9.93
N THR A 32 8.86 1.37 9.16
CA THR A 32 9.32 0.36 8.20
C THR A 32 9.79 1.05 6.91
N THR A 33 11.03 0.81 6.50
CA THR A 33 11.63 1.36 5.28
C THR A 33 10.88 0.87 4.04
N GLY A 34 10.60 1.77 3.10
CA GLY A 34 9.91 1.43 1.85
C GLY A 34 8.45 1.02 2.01
N PHE A 35 7.87 1.07 3.22
CA PHE A 35 6.46 0.75 3.43
C PHE A 35 5.55 1.76 2.73
N LYS A 36 4.48 1.24 2.13
CA LYS A 36 3.43 2.03 1.48
C LYS A 36 2.12 1.82 2.22
N GLN A 37 1.48 2.95 2.61
CA GLN A 37 0.22 2.92 3.35
C GLN A 37 -0.90 2.27 2.54
N ASP A 38 -1.74 1.53 3.24
CA ASP A 38 -2.97 0.98 2.70
C ASP A 38 -4.15 1.93 2.94
N ARG A 39 -5.10 1.92 2.01
CA ARG A 39 -6.39 2.62 2.12
C ARG A 39 -7.52 1.65 1.85
N ALA A 40 -8.52 1.61 2.72
CA ALA A 40 -9.74 0.86 2.47
C ALA A 40 -10.68 1.66 1.55
N VAL A 41 -11.23 0.99 0.54
CA VAL A 41 -12.19 1.53 -0.42
C VAL A 41 -13.55 0.93 -0.12
N PHE A 42 -14.56 1.80 -0.04
CA PHE A 42 -15.93 1.43 0.31
C PHE A 42 -16.88 1.79 -0.83
N GLU A 43 -17.92 1.00 -0.99
CA GLU A 43 -19.05 1.28 -1.87
C GLU A 43 -20.36 1.09 -1.12
N ASP A 44 -21.40 1.81 -1.55
CA ASP A 44 -22.74 1.60 -1.06
C ASP A 44 -23.35 0.30 -1.62
N LEU A 45 -24.32 -0.25 -0.88
CA LEU A 45 -25.10 -1.41 -1.32
C LEU A 45 -26.32 -0.96 -2.11
N ILE A 46 -26.95 -1.91 -2.82
CA ILE A 46 -28.15 -1.69 -3.64
C ILE A 46 -29.24 -1.01 -2.82
N TYR A 47 -29.89 0.00 -3.43
CA TYR A 47 -31.03 0.68 -2.83
C TYR A 47 -32.31 -0.12 -3.01
N GLN A 48 -33.13 -0.18 -1.96
CA GLN A 48 -34.48 -0.69 -2.04
C GLN A 48 -35.39 0.45 -2.51
N ASN A 49 -36.04 0.22 -3.65
CA ASN A 49 -36.92 1.21 -4.26
C ASN A 49 -38.37 0.91 -3.84
N TYR A 50 -38.90 1.73 -2.92
CA TYR A 50 -40.31 1.65 -2.46
C TYR A 50 -41.26 2.40 -3.34
N ARG A 51 -40.81 3.48 -3.98
CA ARG A 51 -41.55 4.24 -4.94
C ARG A 51 -40.63 4.75 -6.03
N GLN A 52 -40.99 4.43 -7.27
CA GLN A 52 -40.21 4.81 -8.44
C GLN A 52 -40.30 6.30 -8.70
N VAL A 53 -39.18 6.92 -9.08
CA VAL A 53 -39.13 8.30 -9.58
C VAL A 53 -39.95 8.39 -10.83
N GLY A 54 -40.80 9.47 -10.97
CA GLY A 54 -41.67 9.66 -12.13
C GLY A 54 -42.91 8.79 -12.13
N SER A 55 -43.24 8.07 -11.03
CA SER A 55 -44.49 7.34 -10.94
C SER A 55 -45.67 8.33 -10.90
N ALA A 56 -46.74 8.03 -11.68
CA ALA A 56 -47.95 8.81 -11.69
C ALA A 56 -48.69 8.71 -10.34
N ASN A 57 -48.94 9.83 -9.68
CA ASN A 57 -49.74 9.92 -8.46
C ASN A 57 -51.22 10.15 -8.79
N THR A 58 -51.50 10.77 -9.94
CA THR A 58 -52.83 10.96 -10.55
C THR A 58 -52.63 10.91 -12.05
N GLN A 59 -53.78 10.91 -12.82
CA GLN A 59 -53.73 10.90 -14.29
C GLN A 59 -52.93 12.06 -14.91
N GLN A 60 -52.65 13.14 -14.16
CA GLN A 60 -51.97 14.35 -14.66
C GLN A 60 -50.75 14.80 -13.86
N ASN A 61 -50.45 14.16 -12.70
CA ASN A 61 -49.34 14.56 -11.86
C ASN A 61 -48.34 13.39 -11.62
N GLU A 62 -47.09 13.64 -11.98
CA GLU A 62 -45.98 12.75 -11.70
C GLU A 62 -45.25 13.15 -10.41
N VAL A 63 -44.75 12.16 -9.69
CA VAL A 63 -43.98 12.40 -8.47
C VAL A 63 -42.56 12.76 -8.84
N PRO A 64 -42.03 13.94 -8.47
CA PRO A 64 -40.72 14.42 -8.88
C PRO A 64 -39.57 13.62 -8.21
N THR A 65 -39.82 12.93 -7.08
CA THR A 65 -38.82 12.17 -6.33
C THR A 65 -39.37 10.80 -5.94
N GLY A 66 -38.54 9.77 -6.04
CA GLY A 66 -38.81 8.43 -5.54
C GLY A 66 -38.51 8.27 -4.05
N LEU A 67 -38.88 7.09 -3.49
CA LEU A 67 -38.50 6.66 -2.15
C LEU A 67 -37.54 5.50 -2.27
N ASN A 68 -36.23 5.78 -2.11
CA ASN A 68 -35.15 4.81 -2.17
C ASN A 68 -34.48 4.73 -0.80
N ILE A 69 -34.36 3.53 -0.25
CA ILE A 69 -33.71 3.28 1.04
C ILE A 69 -32.43 2.49 0.77
N GLY A 70 -31.27 3.04 1.21
CA GLY A 70 -29.99 2.35 1.12
C GLY A 70 -29.95 1.14 2.06
N THR A 71 -29.17 0.12 1.70
CA THR A 71 -29.05 -1.13 2.48
C THR A 71 -27.71 -1.23 3.22
N GLY A 72 -26.86 -0.23 3.13
CA GLY A 72 -25.59 -0.18 3.85
C GLY A 72 -24.37 0.00 2.96
N VAL A 73 -23.21 -0.44 3.45
CA VAL A 73 -21.90 -0.28 2.84
C VAL A 73 -21.19 -1.64 2.75
N LYS A 74 -20.32 -1.81 1.75
CA LYS A 74 -19.39 -2.93 1.63
C LYS A 74 -17.96 -2.43 1.46
N VAL A 75 -17.01 -3.22 1.94
CA VAL A 75 -15.59 -3.07 1.61
C VAL A 75 -15.36 -3.71 0.25
N VAL A 76 -14.77 -2.97 -0.68
CA VAL A 76 -14.48 -3.46 -2.04
C VAL A 76 -13.05 -3.91 -2.18
N ALA A 77 -12.13 -3.10 -1.66
CA ALA A 77 -10.69 -3.36 -1.78
C ALA A 77 -9.90 -2.65 -0.69
N THR A 78 -8.67 -3.09 -0.51
CA THR A 78 -7.61 -2.33 0.12
C THR A 78 -6.60 -1.96 -0.96
N GLU A 79 -6.32 -0.69 -1.11
CA GLU A 79 -5.45 -0.14 -2.14
C GLU A 79 -4.18 0.42 -1.50
N LYS A 80 -3.01 0.06 -2.06
CA LYS A 80 -1.74 0.65 -1.63
C LYS A 80 -1.49 1.98 -2.33
N ASN A 81 -1.15 2.98 -1.52
CA ASN A 81 -0.74 4.28 -2.00
C ASN A 81 0.79 4.28 -2.22
N HIS A 82 1.22 4.28 -3.48
CA HIS A 82 2.63 4.26 -3.86
C HIS A 82 3.27 5.65 -3.95
N THR A 83 2.69 6.68 -3.31
CA THR A 83 3.36 7.98 -3.19
C THR A 83 4.69 7.82 -2.47
N GLN A 84 5.65 8.65 -2.86
CA GLN A 84 6.99 8.62 -2.28
C GLN A 84 6.96 9.06 -0.81
N GLY A 85 7.68 8.31 0.05
CA GLY A 85 7.98 8.71 1.43
C GLY A 85 9.14 9.68 1.52
N ASN A 86 9.44 10.15 2.71
CA ASN A 86 10.61 11.02 2.93
C ASN A 86 11.91 10.23 2.76
N LEU A 87 12.92 10.85 2.15
CA LEU A 87 14.25 10.29 2.05
C LEU A 87 15.08 10.67 3.28
N VAL A 88 15.63 9.67 3.95
CA VAL A 88 16.43 9.84 5.18
C VAL A 88 17.86 9.40 4.90
N THR A 89 18.83 10.27 5.21
CA THR A 89 20.25 9.98 5.04
C THR A 89 20.73 9.01 6.13
N THR A 90 21.35 7.90 5.71
CA THR A 90 21.92 6.88 6.61
C THR A 90 23.45 6.85 6.58
N ASN A 91 24.08 7.43 5.56
CA ASN A 91 25.51 7.40 5.31
C ASN A 91 26.11 5.97 5.14
N ASN A 92 25.26 4.94 4.95
CA ASN A 92 25.70 3.61 4.61
C ASN A 92 25.80 3.50 3.08
N ALA A 93 26.95 3.02 2.58
CA ALA A 93 27.22 2.96 1.13
C ALA A 93 26.29 1.99 0.36
N LEU A 94 25.70 1.00 1.03
CA LEU A 94 24.79 0.03 0.43
C LEU A 94 23.32 0.41 0.58
N ASP A 95 23.01 1.43 1.37
CA ASP A 95 21.65 1.95 1.44
C ASP A 95 21.34 2.80 0.21
N MET A 96 20.26 2.49 -0.46
CA MET A 96 19.87 3.14 -1.70
C MET A 96 18.39 3.50 -1.69
N ALA A 97 18.07 4.72 -2.07
CA ALA A 97 16.70 5.15 -2.25
C ALA A 97 16.41 5.50 -3.70
N ILE A 98 15.18 5.25 -4.13
CA ILE A 98 14.69 5.67 -5.45
C ILE A 98 14.00 7.02 -5.29
N ASN A 99 14.50 8.04 -5.96
CA ASN A 99 13.84 9.35 -6.02
C ASN A 99 12.94 9.41 -7.26
N GLY A 100 11.65 9.09 -7.07
CA GLY A 100 10.66 8.99 -8.13
C GLY A 100 9.99 7.62 -8.21
N ARG A 101 9.50 7.25 -9.38
CA ARG A 101 8.82 5.97 -9.64
C ARG A 101 9.82 4.84 -9.86
N GLY A 102 9.41 3.60 -9.57
CA GLY A 102 10.19 2.38 -9.82
C GLY A 102 10.34 1.52 -8.58
N PHE A 103 10.85 0.32 -8.75
CA PHE A 103 11.05 -0.67 -7.70
C PHE A 103 12.39 -1.38 -7.94
N PHE A 104 13.08 -1.76 -6.87
CA PHE A 104 14.18 -2.70 -6.95
C PHE A 104 13.66 -4.09 -7.27
N GLN A 105 14.45 -4.87 -8.00
CA GLN A 105 14.14 -6.24 -8.37
C GLN A 105 14.98 -7.17 -7.49
N VAL A 106 14.35 -8.15 -6.86
CA VAL A 106 15.04 -9.15 -6.03
C VAL A 106 14.62 -10.55 -6.44
N LEU A 107 15.56 -11.47 -6.42
CA LEU A 107 15.32 -12.87 -6.78
C LEU A 107 14.85 -13.63 -5.55
N GLN A 108 13.67 -14.26 -5.66
CA GLN A 108 13.18 -15.17 -4.63
C GLN A 108 13.80 -16.58 -4.77
N PRO A 109 13.80 -17.39 -3.70
CA PRO A 109 14.36 -18.74 -3.73
C PRO A 109 13.66 -19.69 -4.72
N ASP A 110 12.42 -19.39 -5.08
CA ASP A 110 11.63 -20.14 -6.09
C ASP A 110 11.97 -19.77 -7.54
N GLY A 111 12.88 -18.80 -7.73
CA GLY A 111 13.30 -18.30 -9.04
C GLY A 111 12.41 -17.17 -9.58
N SER A 112 11.35 -16.79 -8.89
CA SER A 112 10.51 -15.63 -9.27
C SER A 112 11.20 -14.31 -8.90
N VAL A 113 10.89 -13.26 -9.65
CA VAL A 113 11.34 -11.89 -9.35
C VAL A 113 10.30 -11.19 -8.51
N ALA A 114 10.71 -10.71 -7.35
CA ALA A 114 9.90 -9.83 -6.51
C ALA A 114 10.41 -8.39 -6.60
N TYR A 115 9.55 -7.46 -6.25
CA TYR A 115 9.79 -6.02 -6.37
C TYR A 115 9.70 -5.38 -4.99
N THR A 116 10.62 -4.47 -4.68
CA THR A 116 10.64 -3.79 -3.39
C THR A 116 10.98 -2.31 -3.52
N ARG A 117 10.51 -1.52 -2.55
CA ARG A 117 10.96 -0.14 -2.33
C ARG A 117 11.98 -0.03 -1.19
N ASP A 118 12.19 -1.12 -0.46
CA ASP A 118 13.21 -1.16 0.56
C ASP A 118 14.59 -1.21 -0.09
N GLY A 119 15.42 -0.23 0.20
CA GLY A 119 16.78 -0.10 -0.29
C GLY A 119 17.83 -0.42 0.75
N SER A 120 17.47 -1.07 1.86
CA SER A 120 18.41 -1.51 2.89
C SER A 120 19.12 -2.79 2.45
N PHE A 121 20.18 -2.63 1.68
CA PHE A 121 20.96 -3.76 1.20
C PHE A 121 22.17 -4.05 2.07
N SER A 122 22.56 -5.31 2.06
CA SER A 122 23.77 -5.82 2.75
C SER A 122 24.59 -6.67 1.80
N MET A 123 25.81 -7.01 2.19
CA MET A 123 26.68 -7.88 1.41
C MET A 123 26.75 -9.24 2.11
N ASN A 124 26.53 -10.32 1.35
CA ASN A 124 26.69 -11.68 1.85
C ASN A 124 28.17 -12.11 1.83
N SER A 125 28.46 -13.31 2.35
CA SER A 125 29.84 -13.89 2.40
C SER A 125 30.47 -14.07 1.02
N SER A 126 29.66 -14.14 -0.05
CA SER A 126 30.11 -14.25 -1.43
C SER A 126 30.35 -12.89 -2.10
N GLY A 127 30.12 -11.78 -1.38
CA GLY A 127 30.24 -10.43 -1.91
C GLY A 127 29.02 -9.97 -2.71
N GLN A 128 27.93 -10.74 -2.77
CA GLN A 128 26.72 -10.32 -3.48
C GLN A 128 25.89 -9.33 -2.64
N VAL A 129 25.28 -8.37 -3.31
CA VAL A 129 24.33 -7.44 -2.72
C VAL A 129 22.98 -8.14 -2.52
N VAL A 130 22.54 -8.19 -1.28
CA VAL A 130 21.32 -8.89 -0.84
C VAL A 130 20.48 -8.01 0.06
N THR A 131 19.18 -8.30 0.15
CA THR A 131 18.28 -7.70 1.16
C THR A 131 18.60 -8.24 2.55
N ALA A 132 17.99 -7.66 3.60
CA ALA A 132 18.10 -8.16 4.97
C ALA A 132 17.69 -9.64 5.13
N ASN A 133 16.77 -10.11 4.26
CA ASN A 133 16.32 -11.51 4.22
C ASN A 133 17.21 -12.42 3.36
N GLY A 134 18.32 -11.91 2.82
CA GLY A 134 19.27 -12.69 2.01
C GLY A 134 18.86 -12.86 0.54
N LEU A 135 17.84 -12.15 0.05
CA LEU A 135 17.42 -12.21 -1.35
C LEU A 135 18.39 -11.38 -2.21
N ALA A 136 18.87 -11.95 -3.32
CA ALA A 136 19.81 -11.29 -4.20
C ALA A 136 19.13 -10.19 -5.05
N LEU A 137 19.77 -9.03 -5.15
CA LEU A 137 19.37 -7.96 -6.06
C LEU A 137 19.51 -8.43 -7.53
N GLN A 138 18.59 -8.02 -8.38
CA GLN A 138 18.65 -8.29 -9.82
C GLN A 138 18.86 -6.95 -10.61
N PRO A 139 19.82 -6.93 -11.56
CA PRO A 139 20.85 -7.94 -11.88
C PRO A 139 21.80 -8.18 -10.70
N ALA A 140 22.29 -9.42 -10.58
CA ALA A 140 23.19 -9.78 -9.48
C ALA A 140 24.49 -8.98 -9.54
N ILE A 141 24.80 -8.26 -8.46
CA ILE A 141 26.01 -7.45 -8.33
C ILE A 141 26.89 -8.12 -7.27
N THR A 142 28.12 -8.43 -7.66
CA THR A 142 29.10 -9.03 -6.74
C THR A 142 30.26 -8.06 -6.52
N ILE A 143 30.43 -7.63 -5.30
CA ILE A 143 31.50 -6.74 -4.89
C ILE A 143 32.76 -7.56 -4.63
N PRO A 144 33.88 -7.29 -5.31
CA PRO A 144 35.10 -8.02 -5.13
C PRO A 144 35.69 -7.79 -3.73
N GLN A 145 36.39 -8.81 -3.21
CA GLN A 145 37.10 -8.68 -1.94
C GLN A 145 38.22 -7.63 -2.04
N GLY A 146 38.39 -6.85 -0.98
CA GLY A 146 39.36 -5.76 -0.96
C GLY A 146 38.82 -4.41 -1.47
N ALA A 147 37.53 -4.29 -1.66
CA ALA A 147 36.88 -3.01 -1.94
C ALA A 147 37.08 -2.02 -0.80
N GLN A 148 37.65 -0.84 -1.08
CA GLN A 148 37.83 0.23 -0.12
C GLN A 148 36.62 1.16 -0.04
N SER A 149 35.99 1.43 -1.17
CA SER A 149 34.76 2.21 -1.24
C SER A 149 33.86 1.73 -2.38
N ILE A 150 32.56 1.89 -2.17
CA ILE A 150 31.52 1.57 -3.13
C ILE A 150 30.82 2.88 -3.47
N SER A 151 30.67 3.18 -4.76
CA SER A 151 29.94 4.32 -5.26
C SER A 151 28.84 3.87 -6.22
N VAL A 152 27.63 4.35 -5.97
CA VAL A 152 26.47 4.08 -6.83
C VAL A 152 26.06 5.39 -7.50
N GLY A 153 26.09 5.40 -8.82
CA GLY A 153 25.66 6.54 -9.62
C GLY A 153 24.15 6.70 -9.60
N SER A 154 23.68 7.91 -9.89
CA SER A 154 22.25 8.19 -10.03
C SER A 154 21.58 7.44 -11.20
N ASP A 155 22.38 6.96 -12.13
CA ASP A 155 22.02 6.12 -13.28
C ASP A 155 22.04 4.61 -12.99
N GLY A 156 22.34 4.23 -11.73
CA GLY A 156 22.43 2.83 -11.31
C GLY A 156 23.77 2.16 -11.56
N THR A 157 24.77 2.88 -12.05
CA THR A 157 26.12 2.30 -12.21
C THR A 157 26.76 2.08 -10.85
N VAL A 158 27.21 0.85 -10.58
CA VAL A 158 27.92 0.50 -9.34
C VAL A 158 29.41 0.40 -9.65
N SER A 159 30.19 1.26 -9.02
CA SER A 159 31.64 1.33 -9.14
C SER A 159 32.30 1.06 -7.79
N VAL A 160 33.39 0.33 -7.82
CA VAL A 160 34.16 -0.06 -6.63
C VAL A 160 35.60 0.38 -6.77
N GLN A 161 36.11 1.01 -5.72
CA GLN A 161 37.53 1.34 -5.61
C GLN A 161 38.26 0.19 -4.92
N LEU A 162 39.19 -0.45 -5.64
CA LEU A 162 40.04 -1.50 -5.12
C LEU A 162 41.36 -0.91 -4.57
N ALA A 163 41.90 -1.57 -3.56
CA ALA A 163 43.23 -1.22 -3.04
C ALA A 163 44.30 -1.32 -4.14
N GLY A 164 45.05 -0.28 -4.35
CA GLY A 164 46.13 -0.23 -5.35
C GLY A 164 45.71 0.14 -6.79
N GLN A 165 44.43 0.38 -7.07
CA GLN A 165 43.96 0.90 -8.34
C GLN A 165 43.61 2.38 -8.21
N ALA A 166 44.09 3.22 -9.12
CA ALA A 166 43.83 4.66 -9.11
C ALA A 166 42.42 5.03 -9.64
N GLN A 167 41.81 4.15 -10.42
CA GLN A 167 40.49 4.39 -11.01
C GLN A 167 39.46 3.39 -10.47
N PRO A 168 38.21 3.83 -10.19
CA PRO A 168 37.13 2.95 -9.81
C PRO A 168 36.77 1.98 -10.96
N THR A 169 36.53 0.73 -10.62
CA THR A 169 36.12 -0.30 -11.58
C THR A 169 34.60 -0.47 -11.50
N GLN A 170 33.91 -0.39 -12.63
CA GLN A 170 32.48 -0.69 -12.70
C GLN A 170 32.25 -2.19 -12.51
N VAL A 171 31.39 -2.55 -11.56
CA VAL A 171 31.08 -3.94 -11.20
C VAL A 171 29.73 -4.38 -11.75
N GLY A 172 28.80 -3.44 -11.93
CA GLY A 172 27.48 -3.74 -12.47
C GLY A 172 26.60 -2.50 -12.60
N THR A 173 25.36 -2.73 -13.01
CA THR A 173 24.33 -1.69 -13.08
C THR A 173 23.07 -2.19 -12.39
N ILE A 174 22.43 -1.32 -11.61
CA ILE A 174 21.15 -1.56 -10.99
C ILE A 174 20.07 -1.08 -11.94
N ASN A 175 19.14 -1.96 -12.28
CA ASN A 175 17.96 -1.59 -13.06
C ASN A 175 16.75 -1.50 -12.14
N LEU A 176 15.84 -0.57 -12.45
CA LEU A 176 14.57 -0.43 -11.76
C LEU A 176 13.45 -0.96 -12.64
N ALA A 177 12.42 -1.52 -11.99
CA ALA A 177 11.18 -1.89 -12.66
C ALA A 177 10.10 -0.84 -12.39
N ASP A 178 9.35 -0.45 -13.41
CA ASP A 178 8.14 0.36 -13.26
C ASP A 178 6.93 -0.42 -13.78
N PHE A 179 5.76 -0.07 -13.27
CA PHE A 179 4.49 -0.70 -13.61
C PHE A 179 3.49 0.35 -14.06
N VAL A 180 2.65 -0.05 -15.03
CA VAL A 180 1.55 0.81 -15.50
C VAL A 180 0.56 1.07 -14.35
N ASN A 181 0.28 0.04 -13.56
CA ASN A 181 -0.60 0.13 -12.39
C ASN A 181 0.09 -0.45 -11.14
N PRO A 182 0.83 0.36 -10.37
CA PRO A 182 1.50 -0.10 -9.15
C PRO A 182 0.53 -0.60 -8.07
N ALA A 183 -0.70 -0.06 -8.00
CA ALA A 183 -1.70 -0.50 -7.04
C ALA A 183 -2.19 -1.94 -7.28
N GLY A 184 -2.00 -2.47 -8.49
CA GLY A 184 -2.30 -3.84 -8.85
C GLY A 184 -1.25 -4.86 -8.43
N LEU A 185 -0.11 -4.44 -7.88
CA LEU A 185 0.92 -5.36 -7.39
C LEU A 185 0.39 -6.15 -6.19
N GLN A 186 0.72 -7.44 -6.14
CA GLN A 186 0.34 -8.32 -5.03
C GLN A 186 1.38 -8.26 -3.91
N PRO A 187 1.04 -7.78 -2.70
CA PRO A 187 1.94 -7.82 -1.56
C PRO A 187 2.07 -9.26 -1.04
N VAL A 188 3.28 -9.73 -0.80
CA VAL A 188 3.58 -11.07 -0.28
C VAL A 188 4.21 -11.06 1.11
N GLY A 189 4.38 -9.89 1.71
CA GLY A 189 5.10 -9.70 2.97
C GLY A 189 6.54 -9.26 2.74
N ASP A 190 7.29 -9.00 3.82
CA ASP A 190 8.72 -8.61 3.80
C ASP A 190 9.03 -7.40 2.89
N ASN A 191 8.08 -6.47 2.75
CA ASN A 191 8.13 -5.34 1.81
C ASN A 191 8.29 -5.73 0.33
N LEU A 192 7.89 -6.97 -0.01
CA LEU A 192 7.96 -7.51 -1.36
C LEU A 192 6.59 -7.47 -2.06
N PHE A 193 6.65 -7.22 -3.35
CA PHE A 193 5.51 -7.23 -4.25
C PHE A 193 5.76 -8.20 -5.39
N LEU A 194 4.71 -8.89 -5.83
CA LEU A 194 4.75 -9.70 -7.05
C LEU A 194 3.92 -9.04 -8.14
N GLU A 195 4.34 -9.29 -9.37
CA GLU A 195 3.59 -8.93 -10.55
C GLU A 195 2.25 -9.67 -10.60
N SER A 196 1.21 -8.98 -11.01
CA SER A 196 -0.11 -9.54 -11.21
C SER A 196 -0.68 -9.17 -12.58
N GLY A 197 -1.74 -9.85 -13.00
CA GLY A 197 -2.45 -9.49 -14.22
C GLY A 197 -3.00 -8.04 -14.23
N SER A 198 -3.22 -7.46 -13.02
CA SER A 198 -3.72 -6.09 -12.88
C SER A 198 -2.61 -5.03 -12.85
N SER A 199 -1.37 -5.40 -12.49
CA SER A 199 -0.22 -4.49 -12.50
C SER A 199 0.31 -4.25 -13.91
N GLY A 200 0.11 -5.22 -14.81
CA GLY A 200 0.81 -5.31 -16.09
C GLY A 200 2.24 -5.84 -15.90
N ALA A 201 2.91 -6.13 -17.00
CA ALA A 201 4.28 -6.62 -17.01
C ALA A 201 5.28 -5.56 -16.54
N ALA A 202 6.29 -5.99 -15.80
CA ALA A 202 7.37 -5.13 -15.32
C ALA A 202 8.14 -4.51 -16.49
N GLN A 203 8.24 -3.19 -16.52
CA GLN A 203 9.07 -2.46 -17.48
C GLN A 203 10.40 -2.12 -16.81
N THR A 204 11.42 -2.90 -17.14
CA THR A 204 12.77 -2.66 -16.61
C THR A 204 13.47 -1.55 -17.39
N SER A 205 14.01 -0.57 -16.67
CA SER A 205 14.74 0.56 -17.23
C SER A 205 15.92 0.94 -16.35
N THR A 206 16.89 1.64 -16.94
CA THR A 206 17.95 2.30 -16.18
C THR A 206 17.37 3.48 -15.39
N PRO A 207 17.82 3.70 -14.14
CA PRO A 207 17.39 4.84 -13.33
C PRO A 207 17.59 6.19 -14.06
N GLY A 208 16.64 7.09 -13.87
CA GLY A 208 16.65 8.41 -14.52
C GLY A 208 16.17 8.45 -15.97
N LEU A 209 15.87 7.31 -16.59
CA LEU A 209 15.34 7.23 -17.97
C LEU A 209 13.88 6.72 -17.96
N ASN A 210 13.17 6.98 -19.06
CA ASN A 210 11.80 6.48 -19.30
C ASN A 210 10.78 6.80 -18.18
N GLY A 211 10.97 7.89 -17.44
CA GLY A 211 10.07 8.27 -16.33
C GLY A 211 10.33 7.51 -15.02
N VAL A 212 11.32 6.64 -14.99
CA VAL A 212 11.76 5.96 -13.76
C VAL A 212 12.64 6.91 -12.95
N GLY A 213 12.53 6.83 -11.61
CA GLY A 213 13.27 7.67 -10.68
C GLY A 213 14.77 7.44 -10.73
N ALA A 214 15.55 8.41 -10.24
CA ALA A 214 16.99 8.30 -10.09
C ALA A 214 17.35 7.65 -8.76
N LEU A 215 18.50 6.96 -8.70
CA LEU A 215 19.02 6.38 -7.47
C LEU A 215 19.77 7.44 -6.64
N GLN A 216 19.62 7.32 -5.33
CA GLN A 216 20.37 8.11 -4.35
C GLN A 216 21.04 7.16 -3.36
N GLN A 217 22.38 7.17 -3.33
CA GLN A 217 23.19 6.40 -2.40
C GLN A 217 23.21 7.03 -1.01
N GLY A 218 23.32 6.21 0.04
CA GLY A 218 23.40 6.64 1.43
C GLY A 218 22.11 7.17 2.00
N MET A 219 21.00 6.85 1.38
CA MET A 219 19.66 7.22 1.80
C MET A 219 18.71 6.03 1.77
N LEU A 220 17.68 6.08 2.62
CA LEU A 220 16.56 5.14 2.62
C LEU A 220 15.24 5.89 2.49
N GLU A 221 14.27 5.27 1.85
CA GLU A 221 12.91 5.79 1.79
C GLU A 221 12.17 5.37 3.06
N SER A 222 11.71 6.34 3.87
CA SER A 222 10.85 6.07 5.01
C SER A 222 9.42 5.75 4.56
N SER A 223 8.64 5.18 5.45
CA SER A 223 7.20 4.99 5.22
C SER A 223 6.52 6.30 4.82
N ASN A 224 5.55 6.25 3.90
CA ASN A 224 4.72 7.39 3.52
C ASN A 224 3.53 7.61 4.47
N VAL A 225 3.52 6.94 5.63
CA VAL A 225 2.48 7.06 6.66
C VAL A 225 2.69 8.32 7.50
N ASN A 226 1.67 9.16 7.59
CA ASN A 226 1.63 10.29 8.51
C ASN A 226 0.95 9.85 9.82
N VAL A 227 1.73 9.79 10.91
CA VAL A 227 1.26 9.35 12.24
C VAL A 227 0.08 10.16 12.74
N VAL A 228 0.14 11.49 12.61
CA VAL A 228 -0.92 12.38 13.13
C VAL A 228 -2.22 12.16 12.39
N GLU A 229 -2.16 12.06 11.07
CA GLU A 229 -3.32 11.80 10.23
C GLU A 229 -3.94 10.42 10.53
N GLN A 230 -3.11 9.38 10.72
CA GLN A 230 -3.59 8.04 11.08
C GLN A 230 -4.22 8.01 12.47
N LEU A 231 -3.66 8.73 13.46
CA LEU A 231 -4.25 8.83 14.80
C LEU A 231 -5.60 9.55 14.79
N VAL A 232 -5.73 10.64 14.05
CA VAL A 232 -7.01 11.33 13.89
C VAL A 232 -8.03 10.42 13.22
N SER A 233 -7.66 9.76 12.12
CA SER A 233 -8.53 8.79 11.42
C SER A 233 -8.94 7.62 12.33
N MET A 234 -8.05 7.17 13.21
CA MET A 234 -8.35 6.14 14.21
C MET A 234 -9.42 6.61 15.21
N ILE A 235 -9.29 7.83 15.75
CA ILE A 235 -10.27 8.40 16.68
C ILE A 235 -11.65 8.57 16.00
N GLU A 236 -11.68 9.06 14.76
CA GLU A 236 -12.91 9.17 13.98
C GLU A 236 -13.58 7.81 13.76
N THR A 237 -12.78 6.80 13.39
CA THR A 237 -13.25 5.44 13.17
C THR A 237 -13.77 4.80 14.44
N GLN A 238 -13.10 5.01 15.59
CA GLN A 238 -13.58 4.54 16.91
C GLN A 238 -14.91 5.18 17.27
N ARG A 239 -15.04 6.50 17.10
CA ARG A 239 -16.31 7.19 17.38
C ARG A 239 -17.44 6.72 16.46
N ALA A 240 -17.15 6.50 15.17
CA ALA A 240 -18.13 5.98 14.23
C ALA A 240 -18.56 4.54 14.60
N TYR A 241 -17.62 3.71 15.05
CA TYR A 241 -17.91 2.37 15.55
C TYR A 241 -18.82 2.41 16.79
N GLU A 242 -18.51 3.27 17.76
CA GLU A 242 -19.34 3.45 18.97
C GLU A 242 -20.76 3.93 18.64
N MET A 243 -20.89 4.89 17.71
CA MET A 243 -22.21 5.38 17.25
C MET A 243 -23.02 4.27 16.57
N ASN A 244 -22.43 3.48 15.70
CA ASN A 244 -23.09 2.35 15.05
C ASN A 244 -23.49 1.27 16.08
N SER A 245 -22.63 0.97 17.05
CA SER A 245 -22.92 0.02 18.14
C SER A 245 -24.09 0.52 18.99
N LYS A 246 -24.12 1.80 19.33
CA LYS A 246 -25.23 2.41 20.07
C LYS A 246 -26.53 2.41 19.28
N ALA A 247 -26.47 2.61 17.95
CA ALA A 247 -27.64 2.50 17.08
C ALA A 247 -28.23 1.08 17.09
N ILE A 248 -27.39 0.05 17.08
CA ILE A 248 -27.84 -1.35 17.21
C ILE A 248 -28.51 -1.57 18.55
N SER A 249 -27.88 -1.13 19.65
CA SER A 249 -28.43 -1.27 21.00
C SER A 249 -29.79 -0.58 21.16
N THR A 250 -29.92 0.66 20.70
CA THR A 250 -31.19 1.41 20.73
C THR A 250 -32.29 0.75 19.88
N THR A 251 -31.95 0.28 18.70
CA THR A 251 -32.90 -0.44 17.83
C THR A 251 -33.35 -1.75 18.48
N SER A 252 -32.42 -2.48 19.11
CA SER A 252 -32.75 -3.71 19.84
C SER A 252 -33.67 -3.44 21.03
N SER A 253 -33.42 -2.38 21.80
CA SER A 253 -34.28 -1.95 22.92
C SER A 253 -35.68 -1.55 22.45
N MET A 254 -35.80 -0.82 21.33
CA MET A 254 -37.09 -0.49 20.73
C MET A 254 -37.87 -1.74 20.33
N LEU A 255 -37.21 -2.76 19.75
CA LEU A 255 -37.85 -4.03 19.40
C LEU A 255 -38.31 -4.80 20.62
N GLN A 256 -37.54 -4.80 21.72
CA GLN A 256 -37.94 -5.41 23.00
C GLN A 256 -39.18 -4.74 23.57
N THR A 257 -39.22 -3.40 23.58
CA THR A 257 -40.39 -2.64 24.06
C THR A 257 -41.63 -2.93 23.21
N LEU A 258 -41.49 -3.03 21.88
CA LEU A 258 -42.61 -3.42 21.00
C LEU A 258 -43.11 -4.83 21.31
N ASN A 259 -42.22 -5.82 21.55
CA ASN A 259 -42.60 -7.18 21.87
C ASN A 259 -43.23 -7.31 23.28
N GLN A 260 -42.97 -6.40 24.19
CA GLN A 260 -43.56 -6.40 25.54
C GLN A 260 -44.95 -5.74 25.57
N ASN A 261 -45.29 -4.91 24.56
CA ASN A 261 -46.56 -4.19 24.51
C ASN A 261 -47.58 -4.84 23.55
N VAL A 262 -47.24 -5.98 22.96
CA VAL A 262 -48.13 -6.86 22.17
C VAL A 262 -48.42 -8.14 22.91
#